data_fa44c76ed175b793b8c0c8c540380260
#
_entry.id   fa44c76ed175b793b8c0c8c540380260
#
_cell.length_a   1.000
_cell.length_b   1.000
_cell.length_c   1.000
_cell.angle_alpha   90.00
_cell.angle_beta   90.00
_cell.angle_gamma   90.00
#
_symmetry.space_group_name_H-M   'P 1'
#
loop_
_entity.id
_entity.type
_entity.pdbx_description
1 polymer ?
#
loop_
_entity_poly.entity_id
_entity_poly.type
_entity_poly.pdbx_seq_one_letter_code
_entity_poly.pdbx_strand_id
1 'polypeptide(L)'
;MSKKYIDIMDTTFRDGFQSVFGGRVLMNDFFPAVEAAKEAGITHFEFGGGARFQSLFFYLQENAFDMMDKFRSIVGPEANLQTLARGINTVMLDTGSRELIDLHAKLFAKHGTTTIRNFDALNDVQNLEYSAQCIKNHGLKHEVVVTLMDLPPNCTGAHDVPFYEKTLRSILDSGLPFDSVCFKDASGTSSPQKVFDTIKMARNLLGDSTHIRLHTHETAGVSIACYLAALEAGADGIDLAASPVSGGTSQPDILTMLHAVKGKNFDLGGLEIDKILKYEETLAHCLKDYFLPPEATQVSPLIPFSPMPGGALTANTQMMRDNGTLDKFPAVIKAMQEVVVRGGFGTSVTPVSQFYWQQAYANVMFGPWKQIAPGYGRMVLGYFGKTPVEADPEIIKLASEKLKLEPTKENPLDIADRDEKKKISVWKQRLEIENIPVTEENIFIAAACDEKGIAFLKGESPLNVRKKENEINNSNNKTKGDNKMANGNYTVVVDGQRFNVTVAEGIVDNIQVAQPVVQQVVQQPVQAQVAQTPAKPVYNGTEVPAAVNGNVWKIL
;
A
#
# COMPACT_ATOMS: atom_id res chain seq x y z
N MET A 1 38.58 4.15 -17.78
CA MET A 1 38.12 3.02 -16.96
C MET A 1 36.73 2.64 -17.44
N SER A 2 36.38 1.36 -17.49
CA SER A 2 35.01 0.91 -17.77
C SER A 2 34.08 1.38 -16.65
N LYS A 3 32.87 1.81 -16.99
CA LYS A 3 31.87 2.17 -15.99
C LYS A 3 31.44 0.93 -15.18
N LYS A 4 31.12 1.13 -13.90
CA LYS A 4 30.51 0.06 -13.08
C LYS A 4 29.10 -0.20 -13.59
N TYR A 5 28.83 -1.46 -13.97
CA TYR A 5 27.47 -1.90 -14.31
C TYR A 5 26.58 -1.89 -13.08
N ILE A 6 25.37 -1.34 -13.22
CA ILE A 6 24.34 -1.30 -12.19
C ILE A 6 23.10 -2.01 -12.73
N ASP A 7 22.64 -3.01 -12.01
CA ASP A 7 21.42 -3.76 -12.33
C ASP A 7 20.18 -2.90 -12.04
N ILE A 8 19.39 -2.62 -13.08
CA ILE A 8 18.15 -1.87 -12.99
C ILE A 8 16.98 -2.83 -13.00
N MET A 9 16.18 -2.83 -11.93
CA MET A 9 14.90 -3.51 -11.92
C MET A 9 13.78 -2.52 -12.21
N ASP A 10 12.99 -2.81 -13.23
CA ASP A 10 11.77 -2.05 -13.53
C ASP A 10 10.62 -2.52 -12.65
N THR A 11 10.16 -1.64 -11.77
CA THR A 11 9.08 -1.88 -10.82
C THR A 11 7.72 -1.40 -11.30
N THR A 12 7.63 -0.84 -12.49
CA THR A 12 6.43 -0.19 -13.07
C THR A 12 5.20 -1.08 -12.95
N PHE A 13 5.31 -2.35 -13.34
CA PHE A 13 4.18 -3.26 -13.49
C PHE A 13 3.69 -3.90 -12.19
N ARG A 14 4.47 -3.80 -11.11
CA ARG A 14 4.08 -4.28 -9.78
C ARG A 14 3.98 -3.15 -8.75
N ASP A 15 5.13 -2.64 -8.24
CA ASP A 15 5.13 -1.64 -7.17
C ASP A 15 4.64 -0.29 -7.67
N GLY A 16 5.02 0.10 -8.89
CA GLY A 16 4.52 1.29 -9.55
C GLY A 16 3.00 1.28 -9.69
N PHE A 17 2.42 0.23 -10.29
CA PHE A 17 0.97 0.09 -10.39
C PHE A 17 0.28 0.01 -9.03
N GLN A 18 0.89 -0.67 -8.05
CA GLN A 18 0.35 -0.73 -6.70
C GLN A 18 0.37 0.65 -6.04
N SER A 19 1.44 1.41 -6.20
CA SER A 19 1.65 2.71 -5.57
C SER A 19 0.79 3.81 -6.19
N VAL A 20 0.57 3.77 -7.51
CA VAL A 20 -0.15 4.83 -8.23
C VAL A 20 -1.64 4.52 -8.40
N PHE A 21 -1.99 3.28 -8.74
CA PHE A 21 -3.36 2.88 -9.07
C PHE A 21 -3.99 1.92 -8.06
N GLY A 22 -3.34 1.65 -6.93
CA GLY A 22 -3.77 0.60 -6.00
C GLY A 22 -3.78 -0.79 -6.66
N GLY A 23 -2.94 -0.99 -7.66
CA GLY A 23 -2.84 -2.22 -8.43
C GLY A 23 -3.96 -2.45 -9.45
N ARG A 24 -4.82 -1.47 -9.74
CA ARG A 24 -6.03 -1.63 -10.55
C ARG A 24 -5.80 -1.27 -12.02
N VAL A 25 -4.83 -1.95 -12.66
CA VAL A 25 -4.54 -1.83 -14.09
C VAL A 25 -4.78 -3.17 -14.75
N LEU A 26 -5.67 -3.22 -15.76
CA LEU A 26 -6.03 -4.44 -16.51
C LEU A 26 -4.83 -4.96 -17.29
N MET A 27 -4.66 -6.30 -17.33
CA MET A 27 -3.48 -6.92 -17.94
C MET A 27 -3.38 -6.62 -19.44
N ASN A 28 -4.48 -6.66 -20.16
CA ASN A 28 -4.47 -6.41 -21.60
C ASN A 28 -4.14 -4.95 -21.96
N ASP A 29 -4.42 -4.01 -21.05
CA ASP A 29 -4.13 -2.59 -21.27
C ASP A 29 -2.61 -2.30 -21.19
N PHE A 30 -1.85 -3.02 -20.36
CA PHE A 30 -0.43 -2.73 -20.15
C PHE A 30 0.56 -3.69 -20.85
N PHE A 31 0.15 -4.82 -21.34
CA PHE A 31 1.08 -5.75 -22.00
C PHE A 31 1.86 -5.13 -23.18
N PRO A 32 1.30 -4.21 -24.00
CA PRO A 32 2.11 -3.52 -25.02
C PRO A 32 3.28 -2.73 -24.43
N ALA A 33 3.12 -2.19 -23.21
CA ALA A 33 4.23 -1.51 -22.52
C ALA A 33 5.29 -2.50 -22.01
N VAL A 34 4.93 -3.74 -21.66
CA VAL A 34 5.89 -4.78 -21.30
C VAL A 34 6.75 -5.17 -22.51
N GLU A 35 6.14 -5.27 -23.69
CA GLU A 35 6.87 -5.50 -24.96
C GLU A 35 7.86 -4.35 -25.25
N ALA A 36 7.40 -3.10 -25.09
CA ALA A 36 8.24 -1.92 -25.29
C ALA A 36 9.39 -1.85 -24.26
N ALA A 37 9.16 -2.21 -23.00
CA ALA A 37 10.20 -2.28 -21.97
C ALA A 37 11.28 -3.32 -22.29
N LYS A 38 10.86 -4.51 -22.76
CA LYS A 38 11.79 -5.55 -23.27
C LYS A 38 12.62 -5.03 -24.46
N GLU A 39 11.96 -4.37 -25.44
CA GLU A 39 12.65 -3.78 -26.60
C GLU A 39 13.62 -2.68 -26.19
N ALA A 40 13.33 -1.96 -25.08
CA ALA A 40 14.22 -0.97 -24.51
C ALA A 40 15.46 -1.57 -23.82
N GLY A 41 15.53 -2.90 -23.69
CA GLY A 41 16.66 -3.60 -23.10
C GLY A 41 16.52 -3.91 -21.63
N ILE A 42 15.34 -3.72 -21.05
CA ILE A 42 15.09 -4.09 -19.64
C ILE A 42 15.00 -5.62 -19.55
N THR A 43 15.77 -6.19 -18.63
CA THR A 43 15.89 -7.64 -18.41
C THR A 43 15.52 -8.09 -17.02
N HIS A 44 15.27 -7.14 -16.10
CA HIS A 44 14.88 -7.40 -14.73
C HIS A 44 13.61 -6.62 -14.40
N PHE A 45 12.54 -7.35 -14.06
CA PHE A 45 11.21 -6.80 -13.81
C PHE A 45 10.67 -7.24 -12.46
N GLU A 46 10.08 -6.32 -11.70
CA GLU A 46 9.18 -6.68 -10.61
C GLU A 46 7.75 -6.77 -11.18
N PHE A 47 7.23 -8.00 -11.32
CA PHE A 47 6.03 -8.22 -12.13
C PHE A 47 4.81 -8.77 -11.35
N GLY A 48 5.01 -9.19 -10.09
CA GLY A 48 3.94 -9.79 -9.30
C GLY A 48 4.21 -9.82 -7.79
N GLY A 49 3.30 -10.44 -7.08
CA GLY A 49 3.33 -10.48 -5.63
C GLY A 49 2.77 -9.23 -4.95
N GLY A 50 2.95 -9.14 -3.65
CA GLY A 50 2.41 -8.03 -2.85
C GLY A 50 0.89 -7.88 -2.97
N ALA A 51 0.39 -6.66 -2.78
CA ALA A 51 -1.04 -6.37 -2.91
C ALA A 51 -1.50 -6.36 -4.39
N ARG A 52 -0.57 -6.19 -5.35
CA ARG A 52 -0.90 -6.30 -6.78
C ARG A 52 -1.47 -7.68 -7.11
N PHE A 53 -0.94 -8.76 -6.52
CA PHE A 53 -1.46 -10.11 -6.72
C PHE A 53 -2.94 -10.22 -6.33
N GLN A 54 -3.30 -9.74 -5.13
CA GLN A 54 -4.68 -9.79 -4.66
C GLN A 54 -5.61 -8.82 -5.40
N SER A 55 -5.10 -7.68 -5.88
CA SER A 55 -5.93 -6.66 -6.53
C SER A 55 -6.55 -7.13 -7.84
N LEU A 56 -5.92 -8.08 -8.55
CA LEU A 56 -6.48 -8.66 -9.77
C LEU A 56 -7.78 -9.40 -9.48
N PHE A 57 -7.81 -10.20 -8.43
CA PHE A 57 -9.00 -10.93 -7.99
C PHE A 57 -10.07 -10.00 -7.39
N PHE A 58 -9.64 -9.02 -6.59
CA PHE A 58 -10.56 -8.17 -5.82
C PHE A 58 -11.27 -7.11 -6.66
N TYR A 59 -10.63 -6.63 -7.73
CA TYR A 59 -11.05 -5.42 -8.43
C TYR A 59 -11.08 -5.51 -9.95
N LEU A 60 -10.44 -6.51 -10.56
CA LEU A 60 -10.23 -6.55 -11.99
C LEU A 60 -10.89 -7.74 -12.68
N GLN A 61 -11.42 -8.71 -11.92
CA GLN A 61 -11.91 -9.99 -12.47
C GLN A 61 -10.85 -10.72 -13.30
N GLU A 62 -9.57 -10.55 -12.95
CA GLU A 62 -8.44 -11.13 -13.65
C GLU A 62 -7.70 -12.13 -12.76
N ASN A 63 -7.18 -13.21 -13.37
CA ASN A 63 -6.36 -14.19 -12.68
C ASN A 63 -4.89 -13.74 -12.67
N ALA A 64 -4.31 -13.60 -11.47
CA ALA A 64 -2.93 -13.17 -11.32
C ALA A 64 -1.93 -14.18 -11.89
N PHE A 65 -2.23 -15.48 -11.86
CA PHE A 65 -1.37 -16.50 -12.45
C PHE A 65 -1.36 -16.42 -13.97
N ASP A 66 -2.53 -16.20 -14.61
CA ASP A 66 -2.62 -15.99 -16.07
C ASP A 66 -1.84 -14.74 -16.50
N MET A 67 -1.91 -13.66 -15.69
CA MET A 67 -1.11 -12.46 -15.92
C MET A 67 0.39 -12.76 -15.85
N MET A 68 0.83 -13.53 -14.86
CA MET A 68 2.23 -13.91 -14.69
C MET A 68 2.72 -14.77 -15.87
N ASP A 69 1.95 -15.77 -16.29
CA ASP A 69 2.27 -16.62 -17.44
C ASP A 69 2.39 -15.82 -18.72
N LYS A 70 1.44 -14.91 -18.97
CA LYS A 70 1.47 -14.04 -20.13
C LYS A 70 2.66 -13.08 -20.10
N PHE A 71 2.95 -12.48 -18.96
CA PHE A 71 4.12 -11.61 -18.79
C PHE A 71 5.41 -12.37 -19.11
N ARG A 72 5.59 -13.57 -18.55
CA ARG A 72 6.72 -14.47 -18.85
C ARG A 72 6.82 -14.77 -20.33
N SER A 73 5.70 -15.05 -21.00
CA SER A 73 5.70 -15.34 -22.45
C SER A 73 6.17 -14.15 -23.29
N ILE A 74 5.87 -12.91 -22.87
CA ILE A 74 6.28 -11.68 -23.55
C ILE A 74 7.78 -11.45 -23.40
N VAL A 75 8.28 -11.44 -22.15
CA VAL A 75 9.68 -11.07 -21.89
C VAL A 75 10.66 -12.18 -22.23
N GLY A 76 10.21 -13.43 -22.28
CA GLY A 76 11.03 -14.60 -22.60
C GLY A 76 11.70 -15.24 -21.39
N PRO A 77 12.42 -16.37 -21.58
CA PRO A 77 12.96 -17.18 -20.48
C PRO A 77 14.13 -16.53 -19.74
N GLU A 78 14.90 -15.67 -20.43
CA GLU A 78 16.14 -15.09 -19.88
C GLU A 78 15.89 -13.92 -18.92
N ALA A 79 14.70 -13.30 -18.94
CA ALA A 79 14.41 -12.19 -18.06
C ALA A 79 14.34 -12.64 -16.58
N ASN A 80 14.95 -11.85 -15.70
CA ASN A 80 14.77 -12.01 -14.26
C ASN A 80 13.40 -11.43 -13.87
N LEU A 81 12.48 -12.31 -13.52
CA LEU A 81 11.14 -11.94 -13.07
C LEU A 81 11.07 -12.07 -11.55
N GLN A 82 10.99 -10.93 -10.89
CA GLN A 82 10.97 -10.83 -9.45
C GLN A 82 9.55 -10.59 -8.93
N THR A 83 9.20 -11.27 -7.84
CA THR A 83 7.97 -11.05 -7.09
C THR A 83 8.25 -10.65 -5.66
N LEU A 84 7.30 -9.96 -5.04
CA LEU A 84 7.39 -9.54 -3.65
C LEU A 84 6.63 -10.49 -2.72
N ALA A 85 7.30 -10.96 -1.67
CA ALA A 85 6.71 -11.68 -0.55
C ALA A 85 7.00 -10.97 0.79
N ARG A 86 6.15 -11.21 1.78
CA ARG A 86 6.19 -10.59 3.11
C ARG A 86 6.45 -11.64 4.19
N GLY A 87 7.56 -12.38 4.05
CA GLY A 87 7.91 -13.44 5.01
C GLY A 87 6.74 -14.39 5.26
N ILE A 88 6.38 -14.52 6.52
CA ILE A 88 5.27 -15.37 6.97
C ILE A 88 3.88 -14.92 6.49
N ASN A 89 3.74 -13.70 5.97
CA ASN A 89 2.48 -13.18 5.45
C ASN A 89 2.28 -13.46 3.95
N THR A 90 3.32 -13.85 3.21
CA THR A 90 3.30 -14.03 1.74
C THR A 90 2.75 -12.80 1.02
N VAL A 91 1.54 -12.85 0.44
CA VAL A 91 0.84 -11.72 -0.19
C VAL A 91 -0.26 -11.12 0.68
N MET A 92 -0.51 -11.70 1.87
CA MET A 92 -1.61 -11.34 2.77
C MET A 92 -1.22 -10.26 3.79
N LEU A 93 -2.20 -9.79 4.56
CA LEU A 93 -1.99 -8.95 5.75
C LEU A 93 -1.81 -9.78 7.03
N ASP A 94 -2.37 -10.98 7.09
CA ASP A 94 -2.22 -11.90 8.21
C ASP A 94 -1.16 -12.97 7.93
N THR A 95 -0.69 -13.64 8.97
CA THR A 95 0.28 -14.73 8.88
C THR A 95 -0.33 -15.95 8.19
N GLY A 96 0.36 -16.51 7.20
CA GLY A 96 0.00 -17.79 6.57
C GLY A 96 0.45 -19.00 7.40
N SER A 97 -0.16 -20.17 7.15
CA SER A 97 0.38 -21.44 7.64
C SER A 97 1.63 -21.84 6.85
N ARG A 98 2.45 -22.74 7.41
CA ARG A 98 3.62 -23.27 6.68
C ARG A 98 3.24 -23.92 5.35
N GLU A 99 2.12 -24.65 5.30
CA GLU A 99 1.61 -25.23 4.05
C GLU A 99 1.32 -24.16 2.98
N LEU A 100 0.74 -23.03 3.38
CA LEU A 100 0.43 -21.94 2.46
C LEU A 100 1.68 -21.21 1.97
N ILE A 101 2.68 -21.05 2.83
CA ILE A 101 3.96 -20.42 2.47
C ILE A 101 4.73 -21.29 1.47
N ASP A 102 4.75 -22.60 1.66
CA ASP A 102 5.37 -23.53 0.71
C ASP A 102 4.63 -23.52 -0.64
N LEU A 103 3.28 -23.59 -0.61
CA LEU A 103 2.44 -23.52 -1.80
C LEU A 103 2.64 -22.19 -2.56
N HIS A 104 2.83 -21.07 -1.86
CA HIS A 104 3.17 -19.78 -2.46
C HIS A 104 4.46 -19.88 -3.30
N ALA A 105 5.55 -20.35 -2.71
CA ALA A 105 6.82 -20.47 -3.42
C ALA A 105 6.73 -21.43 -4.63
N LYS A 106 6.04 -22.57 -4.47
CA LYS A 106 5.78 -23.55 -5.54
C LYS A 106 5.03 -22.93 -6.72
N LEU A 107 3.92 -22.27 -6.46
CA LEU A 107 3.10 -21.69 -7.51
C LEU A 107 3.77 -20.52 -8.21
N PHE A 108 4.45 -19.66 -7.46
CA PHE A 108 5.16 -18.54 -8.04
C PHE A 108 6.31 -19.03 -8.95
N ALA A 109 7.03 -20.10 -8.57
CA ALA A 109 7.99 -20.76 -9.46
C ALA A 109 7.32 -21.31 -10.72
N LYS A 110 6.20 -22.02 -10.58
CA LYS A 110 5.42 -22.58 -11.69
C LYS A 110 5.00 -21.50 -12.69
N HIS A 111 4.61 -20.33 -12.22
CA HIS A 111 4.11 -19.22 -13.02
C HIS A 111 5.18 -18.18 -13.39
N GLY A 112 6.42 -18.63 -13.55
CA GLY A 112 7.49 -17.87 -14.20
C GLY A 112 8.32 -16.94 -13.33
N THR A 113 8.12 -16.90 -11.99
CA THR A 113 9.01 -16.18 -11.08
C THR A 113 10.40 -16.82 -11.10
N THR A 114 11.44 -16.00 -11.08
CA THR A 114 12.84 -16.45 -10.95
C THR A 114 13.44 -16.03 -9.61
N THR A 115 12.99 -14.90 -9.06
CA THR A 115 13.49 -14.35 -7.79
C THR A 115 12.33 -13.93 -6.92
N ILE A 116 12.36 -14.26 -5.64
CA ILE A 116 11.43 -13.71 -4.65
C ILE A 116 12.20 -12.73 -3.75
N ARG A 117 11.76 -11.46 -3.75
CA ARG A 117 12.12 -10.47 -2.74
C ARG A 117 11.27 -10.72 -1.51
N ASN A 118 11.91 -10.99 -0.37
CA ASN A 118 11.24 -11.45 0.83
C ASN A 118 11.62 -10.60 2.04
N PHE A 119 10.64 -9.93 2.66
CA PHE A 119 10.87 -9.05 3.79
C PHE A 119 9.98 -9.37 4.99
N ASP A 120 10.41 -8.94 6.15
CA ASP A 120 9.56 -8.83 7.34
C ASP A 120 9.46 -7.38 7.80
N ALA A 121 8.23 -6.92 8.09
CA ALA A 121 7.97 -5.53 8.46
C ALA A 121 8.51 -5.14 9.85
N LEU A 122 8.80 -6.13 10.69
CA LEU A 122 9.39 -5.91 12.01
C LEU A 122 10.93 -6.07 12.01
N ASN A 123 11.52 -6.44 10.86
CA ASN A 123 12.91 -6.90 10.77
C ASN A 123 13.21 -8.07 11.74
N ASP A 124 12.20 -8.89 12.04
CA ASP A 124 12.35 -10.11 12.81
C ASP A 124 12.78 -11.25 11.88
N VAL A 125 14.08 -11.60 11.95
CA VAL A 125 14.70 -12.58 11.04
C VAL A 125 14.03 -13.94 11.13
N GLN A 126 13.51 -14.33 12.30
CA GLN A 126 12.78 -15.59 12.49
C GLN A 126 11.59 -15.73 11.53
N ASN A 127 10.95 -14.62 11.18
CA ASN A 127 9.81 -14.59 10.23
C ASN A 127 10.23 -14.86 8.78
N LEU A 128 11.54 -14.81 8.47
CA LEU A 128 12.07 -15.06 7.12
C LEU A 128 12.57 -16.49 6.92
N GLU A 129 12.96 -17.19 8.00
CA GLU A 129 13.67 -18.47 7.92
C GLU A 129 12.92 -19.53 7.12
N TYR A 130 11.65 -19.77 7.46
CA TYR A 130 10.87 -20.80 6.78
C TYR A 130 10.56 -20.43 5.33
N SER A 131 10.18 -19.19 5.06
CA SER A 131 9.91 -18.72 3.70
C SER A 131 11.14 -18.73 2.81
N ALA A 132 12.33 -18.39 3.36
CA ALA A 132 13.61 -18.50 2.65
C ALA A 132 13.90 -19.94 2.22
N GLN A 133 13.65 -20.89 3.11
CA GLN A 133 13.85 -22.32 2.79
C GLN A 133 12.87 -22.79 1.69
N CYS A 134 11.58 -22.39 1.76
CA CYS A 134 10.60 -22.72 0.72
C CYS A 134 11.02 -22.15 -0.65
N ILE A 135 11.47 -20.89 -0.69
CA ILE A 135 11.97 -20.24 -1.90
C ILE A 135 13.10 -21.07 -2.54
N LYS A 136 14.08 -21.49 -1.76
CA LYS A 136 15.19 -22.29 -2.26
C LYS A 136 14.78 -23.70 -2.67
N ASN A 137 13.87 -24.35 -1.92
CA ASN A 137 13.38 -25.69 -2.21
C ASN A 137 12.65 -25.76 -3.57
N HIS A 138 11.99 -24.67 -3.97
CA HIS A 138 11.34 -24.57 -5.27
C HIS A 138 12.21 -23.98 -6.39
N GLY A 139 13.55 -23.92 -6.16
CA GLY A 139 14.53 -23.53 -7.20
C GLY A 139 14.57 -22.04 -7.52
N LEU A 140 13.98 -21.20 -6.68
CA LEU A 140 13.97 -19.75 -6.85
C LEU A 140 15.22 -19.11 -6.21
N LYS A 141 15.59 -17.94 -6.72
CA LYS A 141 16.54 -17.04 -6.05
C LYS A 141 15.82 -16.29 -4.93
N HIS A 142 16.52 -16.11 -3.82
CA HIS A 142 16.02 -15.39 -2.66
C HIS A 142 16.75 -14.05 -2.51
N GLU A 143 16.06 -12.95 -2.68
CA GLU A 143 16.52 -11.62 -2.29
C GLU A 143 15.98 -11.30 -0.90
N VAL A 144 16.84 -11.45 0.12
CA VAL A 144 16.47 -11.13 1.51
C VAL A 144 16.48 -9.63 1.73
N VAL A 145 15.55 -9.13 2.52
CA VAL A 145 15.36 -7.69 2.71
C VAL A 145 15.65 -7.26 4.15
N VAL A 146 16.40 -6.18 4.29
CA VAL A 146 16.43 -5.33 5.49
C VAL A 146 15.54 -4.13 5.22
N THR A 147 14.46 -3.97 5.98
CA THR A 147 13.51 -2.87 5.78
C THR A 147 13.99 -1.60 6.50
N LEU A 148 13.96 -0.47 5.77
CA LEU A 148 14.44 0.83 6.21
C LEU A 148 13.29 1.83 6.37
N MET A 149 13.46 2.78 7.26
CA MET A 149 12.70 4.03 7.35
C MET A 149 13.45 5.04 8.24
N ASP A 150 13.05 6.30 8.22
CA ASP A 150 13.38 7.22 9.31
C ASP A 150 12.31 7.15 10.41
N LEU A 151 12.75 7.34 11.64
CA LEU A 151 11.84 7.49 12.78
C LEU A 151 11.22 8.89 12.79
N PRO A 152 10.03 9.06 13.40
CA PRO A 152 9.51 10.38 13.69
C PRO A 152 10.53 11.25 14.45
N PRO A 153 10.47 12.59 14.32
CA PRO A 153 11.46 13.49 14.93
C PRO A 153 11.67 13.23 16.42
N ASN A 154 12.93 13.34 16.86
CA ASN A 154 13.37 13.13 18.25
C ASN A 154 13.22 11.69 18.77
N CYS A 155 12.98 10.72 17.91
CA CYS A 155 12.93 9.30 18.27
C CYS A 155 14.27 8.63 17.95
N THR A 156 14.67 7.67 18.79
CA THR A 156 15.90 6.87 18.69
C THR A 156 15.63 5.44 19.15
N GLY A 157 16.58 4.53 18.91
CA GLY A 157 16.53 3.16 19.42
C GLY A 157 16.25 2.09 18.35
N ALA A 158 15.89 2.50 17.13
CA ALA A 158 15.76 1.64 15.95
C ALA A 158 16.02 2.46 14.68
N HIS A 159 16.11 1.78 13.54
CA HIS A 159 16.21 2.38 12.20
C HIS A 159 17.40 3.34 12.00
N ASP A 160 18.48 3.11 12.73
CA ASP A 160 19.80 3.68 12.49
C ASP A 160 20.77 2.62 11.89
N VAL A 161 21.98 3.05 11.51
CA VAL A 161 22.96 2.13 10.91
C VAL A 161 23.34 0.96 11.82
N PRO A 162 23.56 1.15 13.14
CA PRO A 162 23.78 0.04 14.08
C PRO A 162 22.61 -0.96 14.14
N PHE A 163 21.37 -0.48 14.09
CA PHE A 163 20.18 -1.35 14.04
C PHE A 163 20.18 -2.21 12.77
N TYR A 164 20.46 -1.61 11.60
CA TYR A 164 20.52 -2.34 10.33
C TYR A 164 21.72 -3.30 10.27
N GLU A 165 22.85 -2.94 10.85
CA GLU A 165 23.99 -3.85 11.00
C GLU A 165 23.62 -5.07 11.83
N LYS A 166 22.96 -4.86 12.99
CA LYS A 166 22.48 -5.94 13.84
C LYS A 166 21.49 -6.86 13.10
N THR A 167 20.56 -6.28 12.34
CA THR A 167 19.60 -7.06 11.54
C THR A 167 20.31 -7.89 10.47
N LEU A 168 21.27 -7.29 9.74
CA LEU A 168 22.03 -8.00 8.71
C LEU A 168 22.89 -9.13 9.32
N ARG A 169 23.53 -8.89 10.46
CA ARG A 169 24.26 -9.94 11.20
C ARG A 169 23.33 -11.06 11.65
N SER A 170 22.13 -10.74 12.15
CA SER A 170 21.15 -11.77 12.50
C SER A 170 20.72 -12.61 11.29
N ILE A 171 20.62 -12.03 10.10
CA ILE A 171 20.37 -12.77 8.85
C ILE A 171 21.54 -13.73 8.56
N LEU A 172 22.77 -13.25 8.68
CA LEU A 172 23.96 -14.08 8.46
C LEU A 172 24.07 -15.21 9.49
N ASP A 173 23.84 -14.90 10.76
CA ASP A 173 23.97 -15.85 11.88
C ASP A 173 22.86 -16.91 11.87
N SER A 174 21.66 -16.59 11.33
CA SER A 174 20.56 -17.56 11.21
C SER A 174 20.84 -18.66 10.17
N GLY A 175 21.77 -18.41 9.24
CA GLY A 175 22.07 -19.33 8.15
C GLY A 175 20.95 -19.50 7.13
N LEU A 176 19.93 -18.63 7.13
CA LEU A 176 18.88 -18.66 6.10
C LEU A 176 19.50 -18.48 4.70
N PRO A 177 19.06 -19.24 3.69
CA PRO A 177 19.65 -19.15 2.36
C PRO A 177 19.19 -17.87 1.64
N PHE A 178 20.13 -17.14 1.03
CA PHE A 178 19.85 -16.00 0.16
C PHE A 178 20.88 -15.87 -0.97
N ASP A 179 20.49 -15.19 -2.06
CA ASP A 179 21.35 -14.94 -3.23
C ASP A 179 21.75 -13.45 -3.34
N SER A 180 20.92 -12.56 -2.79
CA SER A 180 21.15 -11.11 -2.78
C SER A 180 20.50 -10.46 -1.57
N VAL A 181 20.89 -9.22 -1.27
CA VAL A 181 20.34 -8.42 -0.17
C VAL A 181 19.75 -7.13 -0.74
N CYS A 182 18.51 -6.82 -0.36
CA CYS A 182 17.89 -5.54 -0.66
C CYS A 182 17.69 -4.73 0.61
N PHE A 183 18.10 -3.47 0.60
CA PHE A 183 17.74 -2.48 1.59
C PHE A 183 16.51 -1.73 1.07
N LYS A 184 15.37 -1.88 1.77
CA LYS A 184 14.07 -1.42 1.25
C LYS A 184 13.46 -0.34 2.12
N ASP A 185 13.40 0.89 1.61
CA ASP A 185 12.65 2.01 2.17
C ASP A 185 11.36 2.25 1.37
N ALA A 186 10.29 1.59 1.75
CA ALA A 186 9.00 1.75 1.07
C ALA A 186 8.31 3.08 1.41
N SER A 187 8.77 3.78 2.44
CA SER A 187 8.27 5.10 2.84
C SER A 187 9.02 6.26 2.16
N GLY A 188 10.22 5.99 1.63
CA GLY A 188 11.07 7.01 1.03
C GLY A 188 11.56 8.07 2.01
N THR A 189 11.69 7.71 3.30
CA THR A 189 12.00 8.67 4.37
C THR A 189 13.47 8.70 4.76
N SER A 190 14.25 7.67 4.43
CA SER A 190 15.67 7.60 4.80
C SER A 190 16.46 8.73 4.13
N SER A 191 17.33 9.38 4.91
CA SER A 191 18.22 10.41 4.37
C SER A 191 19.32 9.81 3.50
N PRO A 192 19.86 10.56 2.50
CA PRO A 192 20.96 10.08 1.65
C PRO A 192 22.20 9.64 2.45
N GLN A 193 22.53 10.36 3.55
CA GLN A 193 23.67 9.99 4.41
C GLN A 193 23.42 8.65 5.11
N LYS A 194 22.22 8.43 5.70
CA LYS A 194 21.87 7.14 6.31
C LYS A 194 21.97 5.99 5.30
N VAL A 195 21.47 6.22 4.07
CA VAL A 195 21.57 5.23 3.00
C VAL A 195 23.02 4.93 2.66
N PHE A 196 23.87 5.96 2.48
CA PHE A 196 25.29 5.79 2.21
C PHE A 196 25.97 4.93 3.29
N ASP A 197 25.78 5.31 4.56
CA ASP A 197 26.43 4.64 5.69
C ASP A 197 25.93 3.18 5.82
N THR A 198 24.64 2.94 5.60
CA THR A 198 24.03 1.61 5.66
C THR A 198 24.56 0.70 4.55
N ILE A 199 24.60 1.17 3.30
CA ILE A 199 25.11 0.38 2.17
C ILE A 199 26.62 0.16 2.32
N LYS A 200 27.38 1.15 2.80
CA LYS A 200 28.82 1.00 3.08
C LYS A 200 29.09 -0.04 4.16
N MET A 201 28.33 -0.01 5.24
CA MET A 201 28.35 -1.02 6.30
C MET A 201 28.06 -2.41 5.72
N ALA A 202 26.98 -2.55 4.95
CA ALA A 202 26.60 -3.81 4.33
C ALA A 202 27.67 -4.35 3.38
N ARG A 203 28.27 -3.50 2.54
CA ARG A 203 29.37 -3.90 1.65
C ARG A 203 30.59 -4.42 2.41
N ASN A 204 30.92 -3.76 3.53
CA ASN A 204 32.01 -4.22 4.39
C ASN A 204 31.74 -5.59 5.03
N LEU A 205 30.48 -5.91 5.35
CA LEU A 205 30.12 -7.22 5.93
C LEU A 205 29.99 -8.33 4.89
N LEU A 206 29.42 -8.03 3.73
CA LEU A 206 29.06 -9.02 2.71
C LEU A 206 30.18 -9.26 1.67
N GLY A 207 31.19 -8.37 1.62
CA GLY A 207 32.21 -8.40 0.58
C GLY A 207 31.67 -8.04 -0.82
N ASP A 208 32.49 -8.22 -1.86
CA ASP A 208 32.17 -7.78 -3.23
C ASP A 208 31.33 -8.80 -4.03
N SER A 209 31.20 -10.03 -3.56
CA SER A 209 30.51 -11.11 -4.28
C SER A 209 28.99 -11.11 -4.09
N THR A 210 28.49 -10.52 -3.00
CA THR A 210 27.06 -10.46 -2.72
C THR A 210 26.45 -9.23 -3.39
N HIS A 211 25.42 -9.45 -4.19
CA HIS A 211 24.67 -8.35 -4.81
C HIS A 211 23.87 -7.57 -3.75
N ILE A 212 24.10 -6.27 -3.68
CA ILE A 212 23.38 -5.33 -2.80
C ILE A 212 22.53 -4.38 -3.64
N ARG A 213 21.26 -4.31 -3.30
CA ARG A 213 20.27 -3.45 -3.96
C ARG A 213 19.68 -2.44 -2.98
N LEU A 214 19.40 -1.22 -3.45
CA LEU A 214 18.54 -0.27 -2.76
C LEU A 214 17.19 -0.16 -3.48
N HIS A 215 16.13 -0.15 -2.70
CA HIS A 215 14.78 0.20 -3.13
C HIS A 215 14.28 1.38 -2.29
N THR A 216 13.80 2.43 -2.93
CA THR A 216 13.16 3.56 -2.22
C THR A 216 12.08 4.20 -3.08
N HIS A 217 11.17 4.96 -2.44
CA HIS A 217 10.08 5.69 -3.08
C HIS A 217 10.35 7.19 -3.12
N GLU A 218 9.73 7.90 -4.06
CA GLU A 218 9.89 9.37 -4.22
C GLU A 218 8.94 10.16 -3.30
N THR A 219 8.27 9.52 -2.35
CA THR A 219 7.26 10.12 -1.48
C THR A 219 7.71 11.38 -0.76
N ALA A 220 8.97 11.46 -0.34
CA ALA A 220 9.57 12.60 0.35
C ALA A 220 10.43 13.50 -0.57
N GLY A 221 10.61 13.12 -1.85
CA GLY A 221 11.39 13.93 -2.82
C GLY A 221 12.91 13.78 -2.70
N VAL A 222 13.42 12.70 -2.07
CA VAL A 222 14.87 12.51 -1.82
C VAL A 222 15.45 11.24 -2.45
N SER A 223 14.65 10.47 -3.15
CA SER A 223 15.01 9.12 -3.61
C SER A 223 16.17 9.11 -4.61
N ILE A 224 16.26 10.06 -5.55
CA ILE A 224 17.39 10.18 -6.48
C ILE A 224 18.70 10.40 -5.70
N ALA A 225 18.70 11.27 -4.69
CA ALA A 225 19.87 11.50 -3.84
C ALA A 225 20.24 10.22 -3.04
N CYS A 226 19.25 9.47 -2.57
CA CYS A 226 19.46 8.17 -1.90
C CYS A 226 20.08 7.14 -2.85
N TYR A 227 19.60 7.05 -4.10
CA TYR A 227 20.19 6.13 -5.07
C TYR A 227 21.63 6.51 -5.44
N LEU A 228 21.93 7.80 -5.65
CA LEU A 228 23.30 8.24 -5.87
C LEU A 228 24.20 7.88 -4.68
N ALA A 229 23.74 8.13 -3.46
CA ALA A 229 24.47 7.77 -2.24
C ALA A 229 24.70 6.25 -2.13
N ALA A 230 23.70 5.44 -2.45
CA ALA A 230 23.84 3.98 -2.45
C ALA A 230 24.85 3.47 -3.47
N LEU A 231 24.81 3.99 -4.70
CA LEU A 231 25.76 3.63 -5.76
C LEU A 231 27.19 4.00 -5.39
N GLU A 232 27.40 5.17 -4.80
CA GLU A 232 28.70 5.64 -4.32
C GLU A 232 29.20 4.81 -3.12
N ALA A 233 28.30 4.30 -2.29
CA ALA A 233 28.60 3.40 -1.16
C ALA A 233 28.87 1.96 -1.58
N GLY A 234 28.56 1.57 -2.84
CA GLY A 234 28.87 0.25 -3.38
C GLY A 234 27.66 -0.63 -3.69
N ALA A 235 26.45 -0.09 -3.78
CA ALA A 235 25.30 -0.85 -4.27
C ALA A 235 25.52 -1.31 -5.73
N ASP A 236 24.95 -2.48 -6.07
CA ASP A 236 25.04 -3.10 -7.39
C ASP A 236 23.74 -2.99 -8.19
N GLY A 237 22.64 -2.66 -7.54
CA GLY A 237 21.34 -2.51 -8.18
C GLY A 237 20.47 -1.46 -7.51
N ILE A 238 19.56 -0.91 -8.30
CA ILE A 238 18.52 0.03 -7.87
C ILE A 238 17.20 -0.28 -8.58
N ASP A 239 16.10 0.18 -7.99
CA ASP A 239 14.75 -0.02 -8.50
C ASP A 239 14.20 1.28 -9.07
N LEU A 240 13.70 1.25 -10.28
CA LEU A 240 13.17 2.41 -10.98
C LEU A 240 11.79 2.09 -11.57
N ALA A 241 11.04 3.13 -11.92
CA ALA A 241 9.78 3.02 -12.62
C ALA A 241 9.75 3.93 -13.85
N ALA A 242 8.86 3.66 -14.79
CA ALA A 242 8.69 4.44 -16.00
C ALA A 242 7.50 5.41 -15.87
N SER A 243 7.60 6.59 -16.48
CA SER A 243 6.51 7.58 -16.55
C SER A 243 5.32 7.03 -17.37
N PRO A 244 4.05 7.27 -16.97
CA PRO A 244 3.58 8.19 -15.92
C PRO A 244 3.42 7.53 -14.53
N VAL A 245 4.02 6.39 -14.31
CA VAL A 245 3.89 5.60 -13.06
C VAL A 245 5.01 5.91 -12.07
N SER A 246 6.08 6.54 -12.54
CA SER A 246 7.24 6.94 -11.74
C SER A 246 6.98 8.18 -10.89
N GLY A 247 7.82 8.40 -9.88
CA GLY A 247 7.76 9.57 -8.99
C GLY A 247 6.63 9.52 -7.96
N GLY A 248 6.47 10.57 -7.18
CA GLY A 248 5.45 10.66 -6.15
C GLY A 248 5.44 9.46 -5.20
N THR A 249 4.36 8.69 -5.18
CA THR A 249 4.24 7.49 -4.33
C THR A 249 5.00 6.27 -4.87
N SER A 250 5.55 6.34 -6.08
CA SER A 250 6.29 5.27 -6.74
C SER A 250 7.81 5.47 -6.64
N GLN A 251 8.56 4.64 -7.37
CA GLN A 251 10.01 4.76 -7.49
C GLN A 251 10.40 5.92 -8.42
N PRO A 252 11.66 6.40 -8.32
CA PRO A 252 12.19 7.37 -9.26
C PRO A 252 12.11 6.90 -10.71
N ASP A 253 12.02 7.88 -11.57
CA ASP A 253 11.96 7.70 -13.02
C ASP A 253 13.27 7.23 -13.63
N ILE A 254 13.19 6.32 -14.62
CA ILE A 254 14.35 5.74 -15.32
C ILE A 254 15.14 6.85 -16.04
N LEU A 255 14.48 7.73 -16.81
CA LEU A 255 15.14 8.83 -17.54
C LEU A 255 15.78 9.83 -16.60
N THR A 256 15.10 10.15 -15.50
CA THR A 256 15.63 11.05 -14.47
C THR A 256 16.90 10.47 -13.85
N MET A 257 16.93 9.17 -13.56
CA MET A 257 18.13 8.54 -13.01
C MET A 257 19.27 8.42 -14.03
N LEU A 258 18.97 8.13 -15.30
CA LEU A 258 19.94 8.16 -16.40
C LEU A 258 20.58 9.56 -16.53
N HIS A 259 19.78 10.62 -16.34
CA HIS A 259 20.29 11.98 -16.31
C HIS A 259 21.15 12.26 -15.07
N ALA A 260 20.73 11.82 -13.89
CA ALA A 260 21.43 12.06 -12.62
C ALA A 260 22.83 11.44 -12.56
N VAL A 261 23.07 10.32 -13.27
CA VAL A 261 24.38 9.67 -13.31
C VAL A 261 25.32 10.19 -14.41
N LYS A 262 24.90 11.19 -15.20
CA LYS A 262 25.78 11.79 -16.22
C LYS A 262 27.07 12.32 -15.58
N GLY A 263 28.21 11.95 -16.17
CA GLY A 263 29.53 12.31 -15.64
C GLY A 263 30.03 11.46 -14.49
N LYS A 264 29.22 10.54 -13.97
CA LYS A 264 29.62 9.54 -12.98
C LYS A 264 30.11 8.24 -13.65
N ASN A 265 30.76 7.39 -12.87
CA ASN A 265 31.34 6.13 -13.37
C ASN A 265 30.34 4.96 -13.25
N PHE A 266 29.07 5.19 -13.59
CA PHE A 266 28.01 4.17 -13.55
C PHE A 266 27.39 3.97 -14.94
N ASP A 267 27.07 2.72 -15.26
CA ASP A 267 26.30 2.29 -16.40
C ASP A 267 25.00 1.67 -15.88
N LEU A 268 23.87 2.29 -16.13
CA LEU A 268 22.57 1.84 -15.65
C LEU A 268 21.99 0.79 -16.62
N GLY A 269 22.40 -0.47 -16.47
CA GLY A 269 21.86 -1.60 -17.23
C GLY A 269 22.13 -1.57 -18.74
N GLY A 270 23.02 -0.68 -19.23
CA GLY A 270 23.21 -0.48 -20.66
C GLY A 270 22.03 0.22 -21.36
N LEU A 271 21.11 0.86 -20.60
CA LEU A 271 19.88 1.45 -21.12
C LEU A 271 20.17 2.71 -21.96
N GLU A 272 19.46 2.83 -23.09
CA GLU A 272 19.55 3.94 -24.02
C GLU A 272 18.34 4.88 -23.87
N ILE A 273 18.59 6.20 -23.81
CA ILE A 273 17.54 7.22 -23.57
C ILE A 273 16.40 7.11 -24.59
N ASP A 274 16.72 7.02 -25.90
CA ASP A 274 15.70 7.02 -26.95
C ASP A 274 14.77 5.79 -26.87
N LYS A 275 15.30 4.65 -26.45
CA LYS A 275 14.51 3.43 -26.26
C LYS A 275 13.60 3.53 -25.03
N ILE A 276 14.10 4.11 -23.95
CA ILE A 276 13.30 4.36 -22.74
C ILE A 276 12.20 5.39 -23.02
N LEU A 277 12.48 6.46 -23.77
CA LEU A 277 11.46 7.43 -24.21
C LEU A 277 10.31 6.74 -24.94
N LYS A 278 10.63 5.86 -25.90
CA LYS A 278 9.61 5.09 -26.63
C LYS A 278 8.79 4.16 -25.69
N TYR A 279 9.46 3.53 -24.72
CA TYR A 279 8.79 2.72 -23.72
C TYR A 279 7.80 3.56 -22.88
N GLU A 280 8.23 4.71 -22.38
CA GLU A 280 7.37 5.59 -21.56
C GLU A 280 6.20 6.17 -22.37
N GLU A 281 6.41 6.55 -23.63
CA GLU A 281 5.34 6.97 -24.54
C GLU A 281 4.30 5.86 -24.72
N THR A 282 4.75 4.61 -24.89
CA THR A 282 3.85 3.45 -25.01
C THR A 282 3.08 3.23 -23.72
N LEU A 283 3.74 3.28 -22.57
CA LEU A 283 3.10 3.15 -21.25
C LEU A 283 2.07 4.26 -21.02
N ALA A 284 2.41 5.51 -21.33
CA ALA A 284 1.50 6.63 -21.22
C ALA A 284 0.25 6.45 -22.11
N HIS A 285 0.45 5.91 -23.33
CA HIS A 285 -0.67 5.59 -24.21
C HIS A 285 -1.56 4.48 -23.64
N CYS A 286 -0.98 3.42 -23.08
CA CYS A 286 -1.70 2.32 -22.43
C CYS A 286 -2.56 2.82 -21.26
N LEU A 287 -2.09 3.80 -20.53
CA LEU A 287 -2.71 4.29 -19.30
C LEU A 287 -3.52 5.58 -19.48
N LYS A 288 -3.67 6.08 -20.71
CA LYS A 288 -4.30 7.40 -21.00
C LYS A 288 -5.70 7.59 -20.40
N ASP A 289 -6.47 6.52 -20.29
CA ASP A 289 -7.84 6.54 -19.80
C ASP A 289 -7.95 6.26 -18.29
N TYR A 290 -6.84 5.90 -17.63
CA TYR A 290 -6.82 5.66 -16.19
C TYR A 290 -6.82 6.97 -15.40
N PHE A 291 -7.55 6.97 -14.28
CA PHE A 291 -7.50 8.08 -13.33
C PHE A 291 -6.21 8.03 -12.54
N LEU A 292 -5.41 9.06 -12.68
CA LEU A 292 -4.15 9.24 -11.95
C LEU A 292 -4.42 10.14 -10.74
N PRO A 293 -4.44 9.59 -9.49
CA PRO A 293 -4.76 10.37 -8.32
C PRO A 293 -3.71 11.45 -8.07
N PRO A 294 -4.10 12.70 -7.77
CA PRO A 294 -3.13 13.77 -7.46
C PRO A 294 -2.18 13.41 -6.33
N GLU A 295 -2.66 12.70 -5.31
CA GLU A 295 -1.85 12.28 -4.17
C GLU A 295 -0.77 11.26 -4.54
N ALA A 296 -0.95 10.53 -5.64
CA ALA A 296 0.03 9.56 -6.12
C ALA A 296 1.19 10.20 -6.90
N THR A 297 1.00 11.42 -7.42
CA THR A 297 1.98 12.08 -8.29
C THR A 297 2.74 13.22 -7.60
N GLN A 298 2.45 13.46 -6.33
CA GLN A 298 3.04 14.55 -5.56
C GLN A 298 3.96 14.02 -4.47
N VAL A 299 5.10 14.68 -4.28
CA VAL A 299 5.93 14.50 -3.08
C VAL A 299 5.28 15.22 -1.89
N SER A 300 5.44 14.68 -0.70
CA SER A 300 4.92 15.30 0.51
C SER A 300 6.04 15.53 1.53
N PRO A 301 6.31 16.79 1.92
CA PRO A 301 7.31 17.10 2.93
C PRO A 301 6.91 16.64 4.34
N LEU A 302 5.68 16.15 4.53
CA LEU A 302 5.21 15.61 5.80
C LEU A 302 5.62 14.14 5.99
N ILE A 303 5.89 13.40 4.93
CA ILE A 303 6.20 11.97 5.00
C ILE A 303 7.45 11.65 5.82
N PRO A 304 8.57 12.42 5.77
CA PRO A 304 9.71 12.19 6.66
C PRO A 304 9.37 12.26 8.15
N PHE A 305 8.30 12.95 8.51
CA PHE A 305 7.86 13.09 9.89
C PHE A 305 6.81 12.05 10.31
N SER A 306 6.23 11.35 9.33
CA SER A 306 5.22 10.33 9.55
C SER A 306 5.32 9.26 8.45
N PRO A 307 6.22 8.28 8.61
CA PRO A 307 6.53 7.32 7.56
C PRO A 307 5.28 6.61 7.03
N MET A 308 5.02 6.73 5.72
CA MET A 308 3.93 6.04 5.04
C MET A 308 4.41 5.55 3.67
N PRO A 309 4.28 4.24 3.37
CA PRO A 309 4.64 3.70 2.06
C PRO A 309 3.76 4.28 0.95
N GLY A 310 4.33 4.44 -0.24
CA GLY A 310 3.62 5.02 -1.37
C GLY A 310 2.30 4.32 -1.69
N GLY A 311 2.29 2.98 -1.77
CA GLY A 311 1.07 2.22 -2.03
C GLY A 311 -0.01 2.38 -0.95
N ALA A 312 0.38 2.47 0.32
CA ALA A 312 -0.54 2.73 1.42
C ALA A 312 -1.09 4.17 1.36
N LEU A 313 -0.25 5.15 1.02
CA LEU A 313 -0.67 6.54 0.85
C LEU A 313 -1.80 6.66 -0.18
N THR A 314 -1.58 6.12 -1.39
CA THR A 314 -2.59 6.16 -2.46
C THR A 314 -3.86 5.40 -2.09
N ALA A 315 -3.75 4.17 -1.57
CA ALA A 315 -4.93 3.37 -1.23
C ALA A 315 -5.79 4.03 -0.13
N ASN A 316 -5.15 4.60 0.88
CA ASN A 316 -5.84 5.20 2.02
C ASN A 316 -6.43 6.58 1.69
N THR A 317 -5.74 7.42 0.93
CA THR A 317 -6.30 8.71 0.46
C THR A 317 -7.47 8.49 -0.49
N GLN A 318 -7.42 7.47 -1.35
CA GLN A 318 -8.54 7.07 -2.18
C GLN A 318 -9.75 6.63 -1.34
N MET A 319 -9.54 5.78 -0.32
CA MET A 319 -10.60 5.38 0.61
C MET A 319 -11.20 6.61 1.34
N MET A 320 -10.36 7.53 1.81
CA MET A 320 -10.84 8.75 2.46
C MET A 320 -11.64 9.64 1.50
N ARG A 321 -11.21 9.75 0.24
CA ARG A 321 -11.94 10.46 -0.81
C ARG A 321 -13.32 9.83 -1.05
N ASP A 322 -13.38 8.50 -1.18
CA ASP A 322 -14.62 7.76 -1.38
C ASP A 322 -15.59 7.94 -0.21
N ASN A 323 -15.08 8.04 1.01
CA ASN A 323 -15.84 8.24 2.24
C ASN A 323 -16.09 9.72 2.59
N GLY A 324 -15.61 10.68 1.79
CA GLY A 324 -15.77 12.11 2.05
C GLY A 324 -15.00 12.63 3.29
N THR A 325 -13.91 11.95 3.67
CA THR A 325 -13.12 12.28 4.88
C THR A 325 -11.68 12.72 4.55
N LEU A 326 -11.39 13.04 3.29
CA LEU A 326 -10.03 13.41 2.84
C LEU A 326 -9.49 14.67 3.57
N ASP A 327 -10.37 15.56 4.02
CA ASP A 327 -10.02 16.73 4.84
C ASP A 327 -9.34 16.36 6.17
N LYS A 328 -9.55 15.14 6.67
CA LYS A 328 -8.93 14.62 7.90
C LYS A 328 -7.51 14.06 7.68
N PHE A 329 -7.08 13.92 6.42
CA PHE A 329 -5.77 13.32 6.10
C PHE A 329 -4.59 13.95 6.87
N PRO A 330 -4.44 15.30 6.97
CA PRO A 330 -3.35 15.90 7.76
C PRO A 330 -3.38 15.50 9.24
N ALA A 331 -4.56 15.37 9.82
CA ALA A 331 -4.72 14.94 11.21
C ALA A 331 -4.32 13.46 11.40
N VAL A 332 -4.68 12.59 10.46
CA VAL A 332 -4.27 11.17 10.49
C VAL A 332 -2.75 11.03 10.37
N ILE A 333 -2.11 11.76 9.45
CA ILE A 333 -0.65 11.78 9.32
C ILE A 333 0.01 12.21 10.63
N LYS A 334 -0.50 13.25 11.28
CA LYS A 334 0.02 13.68 12.58
C LYS A 334 -0.17 12.63 13.67
N ALA A 335 -1.33 11.96 13.71
CA ALA A 335 -1.60 10.90 14.68
C ALA A 335 -0.71 9.67 14.48
N MET A 336 -0.26 9.38 13.24
CA MET A 336 0.65 8.26 12.96
C MET A 336 1.97 8.35 13.70
N GLN A 337 2.49 9.56 14.00
CA GLN A 337 3.74 9.70 14.75
C GLN A 337 3.66 8.99 16.11
N GLU A 338 2.59 9.26 16.88
CA GLU A 338 2.37 8.62 18.17
C GLU A 338 2.14 7.11 18.02
N VAL A 339 1.36 6.70 17.03
CA VAL A 339 1.06 5.29 16.76
C VAL A 339 2.32 4.48 16.43
N VAL A 340 3.23 5.02 15.62
CA VAL A 340 4.53 4.39 15.30
C VAL A 340 5.40 4.27 16.56
N VAL A 341 5.52 5.34 17.33
CA VAL A 341 6.35 5.36 18.55
C VAL A 341 5.84 4.35 19.57
N ARG A 342 4.55 4.39 19.90
CA ARG A 342 3.95 3.51 20.91
C ARG A 342 3.83 2.06 20.41
N GLY A 343 3.89 1.82 19.09
CA GLY A 343 3.86 0.50 18.47
C GLY A 343 5.20 -0.23 18.41
N GLY A 344 6.29 0.33 18.91
CA GLY A 344 7.61 -0.32 18.97
C GLY A 344 8.41 -0.23 17.67
N PHE A 345 8.18 0.80 16.84
CA PHE A 345 8.96 1.15 15.65
C PHE A 345 9.01 0.07 14.56
N GLY A 346 7.98 -0.76 14.40
CA GLY A 346 7.87 -1.61 13.20
C GLY A 346 8.03 -0.78 11.94
N THR A 347 8.68 -1.31 10.92
CA THR A 347 8.90 -0.57 9.68
C THR A 347 7.56 -0.29 9.00
N SER A 348 7.41 0.92 8.49
CA SER A 348 6.21 1.31 7.74
C SER A 348 6.21 0.70 6.33
N VAL A 349 6.12 -0.63 6.29
CA VAL A 349 5.85 -1.46 5.11
C VAL A 349 4.65 -2.35 5.43
N THR A 350 3.98 -2.91 4.41
CA THR A 350 2.83 -3.81 4.62
C THR A 350 3.26 -5.12 5.31
N PRO A 351 2.57 -5.62 6.36
CA PRO A 351 1.24 -5.19 6.82
C PRO A 351 1.26 -4.03 7.84
N VAL A 352 2.39 -3.75 8.48
CA VAL A 352 2.51 -2.80 9.60
C VAL A 352 2.04 -1.40 9.24
N SER A 353 2.34 -0.92 8.04
CA SER A 353 1.85 0.37 7.56
C SER A 353 0.32 0.49 7.57
N GLN A 354 -0.39 -0.60 7.24
CA GLN A 354 -1.85 -0.63 7.32
C GLN A 354 -2.33 -0.64 8.76
N PHE A 355 -1.63 -1.33 9.66
CA PHE A 355 -1.94 -1.33 11.08
C PHE A 355 -1.78 0.07 11.70
N TYR A 356 -0.71 0.76 11.37
CA TYR A 356 -0.46 2.13 11.80
C TYR A 356 -1.53 3.09 11.27
N TRP A 357 -1.85 2.98 9.98
CA TRP A 357 -2.90 3.80 9.38
C TRP A 357 -4.24 3.58 10.04
N GLN A 358 -4.68 2.33 10.19
CA GLN A 358 -5.97 1.99 10.78
C GLN A 358 -6.08 2.52 12.21
N GLN A 359 -5.00 2.40 13.01
CA GLN A 359 -4.99 2.93 14.36
C GLN A 359 -5.00 4.46 14.38
N ALA A 360 -4.19 5.12 13.55
CA ALA A 360 -4.18 6.58 13.46
C ALA A 360 -5.52 7.13 12.99
N TYR A 361 -6.12 6.50 11.99
CA TYR A 361 -7.46 6.85 11.50
C TYR A 361 -8.52 6.68 12.61
N ALA A 362 -8.50 5.57 13.31
CA ALA A 362 -9.40 5.33 14.45
C ALA A 362 -9.21 6.39 15.55
N ASN A 363 -7.97 6.78 15.86
CA ASN A 363 -7.68 7.82 16.85
C ASN A 363 -8.26 9.18 16.44
N VAL A 364 -8.22 9.52 15.17
CA VAL A 364 -8.77 10.78 14.64
C VAL A 364 -10.30 10.77 14.60
N MET A 365 -10.90 9.66 14.15
CA MET A 365 -12.35 9.57 13.94
C MET A 365 -13.14 9.34 15.23
N PHE A 366 -12.60 8.55 16.16
CA PHE A 366 -13.32 8.12 17.36
C PHE A 366 -12.72 8.68 18.67
N GLY A 367 -11.56 9.31 18.57
CA GLY A 367 -10.78 9.86 19.70
C GLY A 367 -9.61 8.97 20.10
N PRO A 368 -8.51 9.58 20.63
CA PRO A 368 -7.25 8.88 20.90
C PRO A 368 -7.45 7.64 21.77
N TRP A 369 -6.99 6.48 21.28
CA TRP A 369 -6.95 5.19 21.96
C TRP A 369 -8.28 4.66 22.51
N LYS A 370 -9.41 5.22 22.07
CA LYS A 370 -10.75 4.70 22.43
C LYS A 370 -11.00 3.33 21.80
N GLN A 371 -10.43 3.10 20.64
CA GLN A 371 -10.49 1.83 19.93
C GLN A 371 -9.08 1.36 19.59
N ILE A 372 -8.87 0.04 19.55
CA ILE A 372 -7.64 -0.59 19.06
C ILE A 372 -7.96 -1.30 17.76
N ALA A 373 -7.28 -0.91 16.69
CA ALA A 373 -7.37 -1.59 15.40
C ALA A 373 -6.81 -3.02 15.56
N PRO A 374 -7.54 -4.06 15.11
CA PRO A 374 -7.16 -5.46 15.38
C PRO A 374 -5.74 -5.83 14.94
N GLY A 375 -5.31 -5.38 13.74
CA GLY A 375 -3.96 -5.64 13.24
C GLY A 375 -2.88 -4.97 14.11
N TYR A 376 -3.08 -3.70 14.47
CA TYR A 376 -2.17 -2.97 15.36
C TYR A 376 -2.08 -3.62 16.75
N GLY A 377 -3.23 -3.97 17.34
CA GLY A 377 -3.27 -4.60 18.66
C GLY A 377 -2.59 -5.98 18.65
N ARG A 378 -2.85 -6.81 17.65
CA ARG A 378 -2.15 -8.10 17.49
C ARG A 378 -0.64 -7.93 17.30
N MET A 379 -0.20 -6.90 16.57
CA MET A 379 1.23 -6.59 16.40
C MET A 379 1.90 -6.27 17.73
N VAL A 380 1.36 -5.34 18.52
CA VAL A 380 1.96 -4.97 19.82
C VAL A 380 1.87 -6.08 20.87
N LEU A 381 0.94 -7.02 20.69
CA LEU A 381 0.83 -8.22 21.51
C LEU A 381 1.77 -9.37 21.08
N GLY A 382 2.54 -9.22 19.99
CA GLY A 382 3.54 -10.18 19.55
C GLY A 382 3.04 -11.25 18.56
N TYR A 383 1.82 -11.18 18.06
CA TYR A 383 1.25 -12.17 17.13
C TYR A 383 1.85 -12.11 15.72
N PHE A 384 2.66 -11.11 15.40
CA PHE A 384 3.41 -10.99 14.14
C PHE A 384 4.93 -11.11 14.33
N GLY A 385 5.39 -11.47 15.53
CA GLY A 385 6.80 -11.51 15.88
C GLY A 385 7.24 -10.33 16.75
N LYS A 386 8.55 -10.16 16.87
CA LYS A 386 9.17 -9.19 17.76
C LYS A 386 9.30 -7.83 17.08
N THR A 387 8.75 -6.78 17.70
CA THR A 387 8.96 -5.38 17.28
C THR A 387 10.42 -4.94 17.47
N PRO A 388 10.93 -3.97 16.66
CA PRO A 388 12.31 -3.45 16.77
C PRO A 388 12.71 -3.00 18.18
N VAL A 389 11.80 -2.30 18.86
CA VAL A 389 11.87 -2.03 20.30
C VAL A 389 10.57 -2.49 20.94
N GLU A 390 10.58 -2.67 22.25
CA GLU A 390 9.37 -3.07 22.97
C GLU A 390 8.28 -2.00 22.82
N ALA A 391 7.06 -2.44 22.48
CA ALA A 391 5.91 -1.54 22.38
C ALA A 391 5.56 -0.95 23.77
N ASP A 392 4.88 0.19 23.78
CA ASP A 392 4.47 0.87 25.00
C ASP A 392 3.62 -0.05 25.89
N PRO A 393 4.00 -0.26 27.17
CA PRO A 393 3.29 -1.15 28.09
C PRO A 393 1.80 -0.80 28.29
N GLU A 394 1.45 0.49 28.24
CA GLU A 394 0.05 0.94 28.33
C GLU A 394 -0.74 0.48 27.09
N ILE A 395 -0.11 0.54 25.91
CA ILE A 395 -0.74 0.09 24.66
C ILE A 395 -0.86 -1.43 24.62
N ILE A 396 0.15 -2.17 25.08
CA ILE A 396 0.07 -3.62 25.24
C ILE A 396 -1.10 -4.01 26.12
N LYS A 397 -1.22 -3.38 27.31
CA LYS A 397 -2.33 -3.61 28.24
C LYS A 397 -3.68 -3.29 27.58
N LEU A 398 -3.80 -2.12 26.96
CA LEU A 398 -5.03 -1.69 26.31
C LEU A 398 -5.43 -2.63 25.14
N ALA A 399 -4.45 -3.07 24.34
CA ALA A 399 -4.68 -4.03 23.26
C ALA A 399 -5.18 -5.38 23.79
N SER A 400 -4.56 -5.89 24.87
CA SER A 400 -4.98 -7.13 25.53
C SER A 400 -6.43 -7.03 26.03
N GLU A 401 -6.77 -5.95 26.73
CA GLU A 401 -8.13 -5.74 27.26
C GLU A 401 -9.18 -5.62 26.12
N LYS A 402 -8.88 -4.84 25.08
CA LYS A 402 -9.82 -4.58 23.98
C LYS A 402 -10.01 -5.78 23.04
N LEU A 403 -8.94 -6.51 22.74
CA LEU A 403 -8.99 -7.65 21.83
C LEU A 403 -9.25 -8.98 22.56
N LYS A 404 -9.18 -9.00 23.90
CA LYS A 404 -9.27 -10.21 24.74
C LYS A 404 -8.24 -11.26 24.34
N LEU A 405 -7.01 -10.81 24.07
CA LEU A 405 -5.86 -11.62 23.70
C LEU A 405 -4.71 -11.35 24.67
N GLU A 406 -4.01 -12.38 25.08
CA GLU A 406 -2.82 -12.25 25.92
C GLU A 406 -1.57 -11.93 25.08
N PRO A 407 -0.61 -11.13 25.60
CA PRO A 407 0.68 -10.96 24.97
C PRO A 407 1.40 -12.28 24.78
N THR A 408 2.09 -12.46 23.67
CA THR A 408 2.81 -13.69 23.35
C THR A 408 4.23 -13.42 22.82
N LYS A 409 5.13 -14.40 23.05
CA LYS A 409 6.45 -14.47 22.43
C LYS A 409 6.60 -15.75 21.59
N GLU A 410 5.49 -16.44 21.37
CA GLU A 410 5.46 -17.66 20.57
C GLU A 410 5.73 -17.33 19.09
N ASN A 411 6.33 -18.29 18.38
CA ASN A 411 6.54 -18.15 16.94
C ASN A 411 5.20 -17.96 16.22
N PRO A 412 5.02 -16.88 15.44
CA PRO A 412 3.78 -16.62 14.71
C PRO A 412 3.34 -17.76 13.78
N LEU A 413 4.27 -18.54 13.22
CA LEU A 413 3.96 -19.70 12.38
C LEU A 413 3.34 -20.84 13.18
N ASP A 414 3.80 -21.07 14.42
CA ASP A 414 3.24 -22.12 15.27
C ASP A 414 1.79 -21.78 15.69
N ILE A 415 1.53 -20.47 15.90
CA ILE A 415 0.16 -19.98 16.14
C ILE A 415 -0.69 -20.17 14.88
N ALA A 416 -0.16 -19.82 13.70
CA ALA A 416 -0.89 -19.93 12.44
C ALA A 416 -1.19 -21.38 12.06
N ASP A 417 -0.26 -22.30 12.28
CA ASP A 417 -0.45 -23.72 11.96
C ASP A 417 -1.52 -24.40 12.84
N ARG A 418 -1.75 -23.88 14.06
CA ARG A 418 -2.81 -24.36 14.94
C ARG A 418 -4.19 -23.74 14.64
N ASP A 419 -4.23 -22.67 13.87
CA ASP A 419 -5.49 -22.04 13.47
C ASP A 419 -6.16 -22.87 12.37
N GLU A 420 -7.26 -23.55 12.72
CA GLU A 420 -8.02 -24.38 11.79
C GLU A 420 -8.41 -23.64 10.51
N LYS A 421 -8.69 -22.32 10.59
CA LYS A 421 -9.09 -21.52 9.44
C LYS A 421 -7.97 -21.31 8.41
N LYS A 422 -6.72 -21.51 8.81
CA LYS A 422 -5.53 -21.33 7.97
C LYS A 422 -5.03 -22.63 7.32
N LYS A 423 -5.64 -23.76 7.64
CA LYS A 423 -5.29 -25.07 7.06
C LYS A 423 -5.72 -25.15 5.60
N ILE A 424 -4.85 -25.64 4.75
CA ILE A 424 -5.15 -25.89 3.32
C ILE A 424 -6.32 -26.87 3.17
N SER A 425 -6.45 -27.85 4.07
CA SER A 425 -7.56 -28.82 4.05
C SER A 425 -8.94 -28.15 4.17
N VAL A 426 -9.07 -27.10 4.96
CA VAL A 426 -10.31 -26.34 5.11
C VAL A 426 -10.69 -25.63 3.81
N TRP A 427 -9.69 -25.03 3.14
CA TRP A 427 -9.92 -24.38 1.84
C TRP A 427 -10.26 -25.38 0.74
N LYS A 428 -9.66 -26.57 0.73
CA LYS A 428 -10.05 -27.67 -0.17
C LYS A 428 -11.53 -28.04 0.01
N GLN A 429 -11.96 -28.28 1.25
CA GLN A 429 -13.36 -28.58 1.55
C GLN A 429 -14.29 -27.43 1.14
N ARG A 430 -13.86 -26.18 1.36
CA ARG A 430 -14.65 -25.00 0.97
C ARG A 430 -14.86 -24.96 -0.55
N LEU A 431 -13.82 -25.22 -1.35
CA LEU A 431 -13.93 -25.28 -2.81
C LEU A 431 -14.87 -26.41 -3.27
N GLU A 432 -14.79 -27.60 -2.66
CA GLU A 432 -15.69 -28.73 -2.94
C GLU A 432 -17.15 -28.37 -2.68
N ILE A 433 -17.45 -27.74 -1.52
CA ILE A 433 -18.80 -27.30 -1.15
C ILE A 433 -19.35 -26.28 -2.16
N GLU A 434 -18.51 -25.37 -2.64
CA GLU A 434 -18.89 -24.34 -3.59
C GLU A 434 -18.90 -24.84 -5.06
N ASN A 435 -18.59 -26.13 -5.30
CA ASN A 435 -18.44 -26.74 -6.62
C ASN A 435 -17.37 -26.06 -7.50
N ILE A 436 -16.29 -25.57 -6.89
CA ILE A 436 -15.14 -24.98 -7.57
C ILE A 436 -14.06 -26.05 -7.74
N PRO A 437 -13.38 -26.15 -8.91
CA PRO A 437 -12.29 -27.11 -9.11
C PRO A 437 -11.19 -26.98 -8.04
N VAL A 438 -10.80 -28.11 -7.44
CA VAL A 438 -9.78 -28.15 -6.38
C VAL A 438 -8.40 -28.28 -7.01
N THR A 439 -7.89 -27.18 -7.57
CA THR A 439 -6.51 -27.06 -8.07
C THR A 439 -5.64 -26.35 -7.03
N GLU A 440 -4.32 -26.48 -7.13
CA GLU A 440 -3.40 -25.78 -6.21
C GLU A 440 -3.55 -24.25 -6.30
N GLU A 441 -3.75 -23.73 -7.52
CA GLU A 441 -4.01 -22.30 -7.75
C GLU A 441 -5.29 -21.83 -7.09
N ASN A 442 -6.39 -22.57 -7.25
CA ASN A 442 -7.67 -22.21 -6.63
C ASN A 442 -7.62 -22.30 -5.11
N ILE A 443 -6.90 -23.30 -4.55
CA ILE A 443 -6.64 -23.39 -3.12
C ILE A 443 -5.87 -22.16 -2.63
N PHE A 444 -4.80 -21.77 -3.34
CA PHE A 444 -4.02 -20.61 -2.97
C PHE A 444 -4.82 -19.31 -3.09
N ILE A 445 -5.59 -19.13 -4.16
CA ILE A 445 -6.49 -17.97 -4.35
C ILE A 445 -7.49 -17.88 -3.19
N ALA A 446 -8.15 -19.00 -2.85
CA ALA A 446 -9.12 -19.04 -1.76
C ALA A 446 -8.45 -18.71 -0.41
N ALA A 447 -7.32 -19.36 -0.10
CA ALA A 447 -6.61 -19.16 1.16
C ALA A 447 -5.98 -17.76 1.32
N ALA A 448 -5.45 -17.20 0.22
CA ALA A 448 -4.79 -15.88 0.24
C ALA A 448 -5.76 -14.70 0.10
N CYS A 449 -7.00 -14.94 -0.38
CA CYS A 449 -7.97 -13.90 -0.71
C CYS A 449 -9.30 -14.05 0.02
N ASP A 450 -9.47 -15.06 0.86
CA ASP A 450 -10.69 -15.36 1.63
C ASP A 450 -11.96 -15.32 0.76
N GLU A 451 -13.06 -14.80 1.28
CA GLU A 451 -14.35 -14.71 0.59
C GLU A 451 -14.27 -13.96 -0.75
N LYS A 452 -13.32 -13.02 -0.92
CA LYS A 452 -13.11 -12.35 -2.19
C LYS A 452 -12.49 -13.26 -3.25
N GLY A 453 -11.62 -14.19 -2.82
CA GLY A 453 -11.08 -15.22 -3.68
C GLY A 453 -12.16 -16.21 -4.13
N ILE A 454 -13.03 -16.65 -3.23
CA ILE A 454 -14.19 -17.48 -3.55
C ILE A 454 -15.12 -16.76 -4.53
N ALA A 455 -15.45 -15.48 -4.28
CA ALA A 455 -16.29 -14.69 -5.20
C ALA A 455 -15.66 -14.58 -6.60
N PHE A 456 -14.34 -14.38 -6.69
CA PHE A 456 -13.63 -14.39 -7.96
C PHE A 456 -13.76 -15.74 -8.68
N LEU A 457 -13.50 -16.85 -7.99
CA LEU A 457 -13.57 -18.21 -8.56
C LEU A 457 -14.99 -18.59 -9.02
N LYS A 458 -16.01 -17.95 -8.45
CA LYS A 458 -17.42 -18.09 -8.87
C LYS A 458 -17.82 -17.11 -10.00
N GLY A 459 -16.93 -16.19 -10.40
CA GLY A 459 -17.25 -15.14 -11.36
C GLY A 459 -18.12 -14.01 -10.81
N GLU A 460 -18.19 -13.87 -9.49
CA GLU A 460 -19.02 -12.87 -8.77
C GLU A 460 -18.22 -11.64 -8.30
N SER A 461 -16.90 -11.60 -8.55
CA SER A 461 -16.07 -10.46 -8.13
C SER A 461 -16.44 -9.17 -8.88
N PRO A 462 -16.36 -7.99 -8.24
CA PRO A 462 -16.67 -6.73 -8.91
C PRO A 462 -15.56 -6.32 -9.88
N LEU A 463 -15.94 -5.65 -10.98
CA LEU A 463 -15.00 -4.89 -11.81
C LEU A 463 -14.93 -3.45 -11.31
N ASN A 464 -13.80 -3.07 -10.73
CA ASN A 464 -13.59 -1.75 -10.12
C ASN A 464 -12.30 -1.10 -10.62
N VAL A 465 -12.25 -0.84 -11.92
CA VAL A 465 -11.18 -0.08 -12.58
C VAL A 465 -11.48 1.41 -12.46
N ARG A 466 -10.47 2.21 -12.10
CA ARG A 466 -10.61 3.66 -12.01
C ARG A 466 -10.22 4.31 -13.33
N LYS A 467 -11.22 4.57 -14.18
CA LYS A 467 -11.07 5.34 -15.43
C LYS A 467 -11.50 6.79 -15.22
N LYS A 468 -10.96 7.72 -16.00
CA LYS A 468 -11.25 9.17 -15.92
C LYS A 468 -12.75 9.48 -16.03
N GLU A 469 -13.47 8.83 -16.93
CA GLU A 469 -14.93 9.01 -17.11
C GLU A 469 -15.72 8.60 -15.87
N ASN A 470 -15.34 7.51 -15.20
CA ASN A 470 -16.00 7.04 -13.99
C ASN A 470 -15.82 8.02 -12.81
N GLU A 471 -14.65 8.63 -12.69
CA GLU A 471 -14.36 9.61 -11.63
C GLU A 471 -15.10 10.94 -11.88
N ILE A 472 -15.21 11.39 -13.14
CA ILE A 472 -16.01 12.56 -13.52
C ILE A 472 -17.49 12.32 -13.20
N ASN A 473 -18.02 11.15 -13.54
CA ASN A 473 -19.41 10.78 -13.24
C ASN A 473 -19.65 10.63 -11.73
N ASN A 474 -18.71 10.07 -10.97
CA ASN A 474 -18.78 10.00 -9.51
C ASN A 474 -18.69 11.38 -8.86
N SER A 475 -17.86 12.28 -9.36
CA SER A 475 -17.79 13.68 -8.90
C SER A 475 -19.08 14.42 -9.20
N ASN A 476 -19.62 14.25 -10.40
CA ASN A 476 -20.90 14.83 -10.80
C ASN A 476 -22.10 14.23 -10.04
N ASN A 477 -22.05 12.94 -9.67
CA ASN A 477 -23.07 12.31 -8.85
C ASN A 477 -22.94 12.67 -7.36
N LYS A 478 -21.72 12.89 -6.84
CA LYS A 478 -21.50 13.42 -5.46
C LYS A 478 -21.95 14.89 -5.34
N THR A 479 -21.83 15.68 -6.41
CA THR A 479 -22.45 17.01 -6.50
C THR A 479 -23.95 16.95 -6.81
N LYS A 480 -24.48 15.82 -7.29
CA LYS A 480 -25.91 15.55 -7.50
C LYS A 480 -26.58 14.78 -6.36
N GLY A 481 -25.80 14.26 -5.39
CA GLY A 481 -26.27 13.67 -4.16
C GLY A 481 -26.85 14.76 -3.26
N ASP A 482 -28.18 14.88 -3.27
CA ASP A 482 -29.02 15.59 -2.32
C ASP A 482 -28.81 17.10 -2.14
N ASN A 483 -28.90 17.86 -3.23
CA ASN A 483 -29.50 19.21 -3.19
C ASN A 483 -29.97 19.58 -4.60
N LYS A 484 -30.93 18.85 -5.16
CA LYS A 484 -31.85 19.50 -6.08
C LYS A 484 -32.64 20.51 -5.25
N MET A 485 -32.18 21.76 -5.19
CA MET A 485 -33.06 22.84 -4.89
C MET A 485 -34.16 22.78 -5.96
N ALA A 486 -35.33 22.32 -5.56
CA ALA A 486 -36.48 22.38 -6.45
C ALA A 486 -36.70 23.84 -6.86
N ASN A 487 -37.11 24.11 -8.10
CA ASN A 487 -37.51 25.45 -8.50
C ASN A 487 -38.47 26.02 -7.44
N GLY A 488 -38.09 27.14 -6.83
CA GLY A 488 -38.85 27.69 -5.73
C GLY A 488 -38.23 28.94 -5.10
N ASN A 489 -38.98 29.55 -4.19
CA ASN A 489 -38.55 30.69 -3.41
C ASN A 489 -37.95 30.21 -2.07
N TYR A 490 -36.72 30.60 -1.78
CA TYR A 490 -36.01 30.24 -0.58
C TYR A 490 -35.68 31.48 0.25
N THR A 491 -35.71 31.35 1.57
CA THR A 491 -35.21 32.39 2.47
C THR A 491 -33.83 31.98 2.95
N VAL A 492 -32.81 32.73 2.58
CA VAL A 492 -31.40 32.51 2.99
C VAL A 492 -31.05 33.55 4.04
N VAL A 493 -30.38 33.12 5.11
CA VAL A 493 -29.91 34.02 6.17
C VAL A 493 -28.35 34.03 6.10
N VAL A 494 -27.79 35.24 5.88
CA VAL A 494 -26.37 35.48 5.87
C VAL A 494 -26.07 36.56 6.90
N ASP A 495 -25.21 36.28 7.86
CA ASP A 495 -24.86 37.22 8.95
C ASP A 495 -26.03 37.85 9.68
N GLY A 496 -27.08 37.04 9.89
CA GLY A 496 -28.31 37.49 10.56
C GLY A 496 -29.30 38.25 9.67
N GLN A 497 -28.99 38.55 8.41
CA GLN A 497 -29.85 39.17 7.42
C GLN A 497 -30.58 38.12 6.57
N ARG A 498 -31.87 38.32 6.33
CA ARG A 498 -32.70 37.43 5.53
C ARG A 498 -32.78 37.91 4.09
N PHE A 499 -32.52 37.00 3.16
CA PHE A 499 -32.64 37.21 1.72
C PHE A 499 -33.65 36.23 1.14
N ASN A 500 -34.57 36.71 0.34
CA ASN A 500 -35.48 35.88 -0.44
C ASN A 500 -34.81 35.60 -1.81
N VAL A 501 -34.53 34.33 -2.08
CA VAL A 501 -33.84 33.88 -3.29
C VAL A 501 -34.81 32.99 -4.09
N THR A 502 -35.06 33.37 -5.36
CA THR A 502 -35.78 32.51 -6.29
C THR A 502 -34.81 31.70 -7.10
N VAL A 503 -34.94 30.38 -7.08
CA VAL A 503 -34.13 29.44 -7.87
C VAL A 503 -34.98 28.85 -8.97
N ALA A 504 -34.53 28.96 -10.23
CA ALA A 504 -35.17 28.36 -11.40
C ALA A 504 -34.12 27.68 -12.28
N GLU A 505 -34.48 26.57 -12.94
CA GLU A 505 -33.58 25.86 -13.86
C GLU A 505 -33.63 26.55 -15.23
N GLY A 506 -32.48 26.99 -15.76
CA GLY A 506 -32.32 27.64 -17.07
C GLY A 506 -31.70 29.05 -17.01
N ILE A 507 -31.47 29.66 -18.19
CA ILE A 507 -30.95 31.03 -18.30
C ILE A 507 -32.13 32.00 -18.09
N VAL A 508 -32.01 32.82 -17.07
CA VAL A 508 -33.02 33.88 -16.81
C VAL A 508 -32.56 35.18 -17.44
N ASP A 509 -33.14 35.56 -18.58
CA ASP A 509 -32.97 36.88 -19.17
C ASP A 509 -33.84 37.89 -18.42
N ASN A 510 -33.25 38.83 -17.73
CA ASN A 510 -33.82 39.92 -16.93
C ASN A 510 -34.02 39.63 -15.43
N ILE A 511 -33.00 39.96 -14.64
CA ILE A 511 -33.13 40.10 -13.20
C ILE A 511 -33.50 41.54 -12.87
N GLN A 512 -34.76 41.78 -12.45
CA GLN A 512 -35.11 43.02 -11.76
C GLN A 512 -34.67 42.91 -10.30
N VAL A 513 -33.66 43.68 -9.93
CA VAL A 513 -33.20 43.79 -8.53
C VAL A 513 -34.23 44.64 -7.77
N ALA A 514 -35.04 44.03 -6.92
CA ALA A 514 -35.91 44.75 -5.99
C ALA A 514 -35.03 45.45 -4.93
N GLN A 515 -35.19 46.76 -4.78
CA GLN A 515 -34.51 47.56 -3.74
C GLN A 515 -34.98 47.12 -2.34
N PRO A 516 -34.10 47.12 -1.32
CA PRO A 516 -34.47 46.71 0.04
C PRO A 516 -35.43 47.74 0.67
N VAL A 517 -36.64 47.30 1.08
CA VAL A 517 -37.56 48.08 1.91
C VAL A 517 -37.06 47.99 3.36
N VAL A 518 -36.57 49.11 3.87
CA VAL A 518 -36.24 49.25 5.28
C VAL A 518 -37.55 49.44 6.06
N GLN A 519 -38.02 48.40 6.73
CA GLN A 519 -39.07 48.53 7.75
C GLN A 519 -38.47 48.73 9.12
N GLN A 520 -38.78 49.85 9.74
CA GLN A 520 -38.47 50.12 11.16
C GLN A 520 -39.23 49.13 12.05
N VAL A 521 -38.51 48.45 12.90
CA VAL A 521 -39.05 47.52 13.91
C VAL A 521 -39.44 48.31 15.16
N VAL A 522 -40.72 48.37 15.43
CA VAL A 522 -41.27 48.77 16.76
C VAL A 522 -41.13 47.56 17.69
N GLN A 523 -40.39 47.73 18.77
CA GLN A 523 -40.25 46.70 19.79
C GLN A 523 -41.53 46.59 20.64
N GLN A 524 -42.12 45.40 20.69
CA GLN A 524 -43.00 44.97 21.80
C GLN A 524 -42.41 43.71 22.43
N PRO A 525 -42.49 43.54 23.75
CA PRO A 525 -41.89 42.44 24.48
C PRO A 525 -42.71 41.16 24.32
N VAL A 526 -42.12 40.12 23.81
CA VAL A 526 -42.73 38.78 23.72
C VAL A 526 -42.16 37.87 24.81
N GLN A 527 -43.06 37.36 25.65
CA GLN A 527 -42.84 36.34 26.63
C GLN A 527 -42.24 35.07 26.01
N ALA A 528 -41.29 34.48 26.69
CA ALA A 528 -40.63 33.23 26.31
C ALA A 528 -41.64 32.07 26.35
N GLN A 529 -41.96 31.50 25.19
CA GLN A 529 -42.54 30.16 25.08
C GLN A 529 -41.37 29.16 24.86
N VAL A 530 -41.27 28.22 25.78
CA VAL A 530 -40.38 27.07 25.70
C VAL A 530 -40.81 26.19 24.52
N ALA A 531 -39.99 26.09 23.50
CA ALA A 531 -40.19 25.18 22.38
C ALA A 531 -40.00 23.74 22.85
N GLN A 532 -41.02 22.94 22.79
CA GLN A 532 -40.95 21.48 22.95
C GLN A 532 -40.20 20.88 21.75
N THR A 533 -39.13 20.16 22.04
CA THR A 533 -38.39 19.29 21.09
C THR A 533 -39.34 18.17 20.61
N PRO A 534 -39.44 17.88 19.30
CA PRO A 534 -40.20 16.73 18.84
C PRO A 534 -39.59 15.42 19.36
N ALA A 535 -40.44 14.57 19.93
CA ALA A 535 -40.08 13.27 20.44
C ALA A 535 -39.55 12.38 19.31
N LYS A 536 -38.39 11.78 19.52
CA LYS A 536 -37.86 10.73 18.63
C LYS A 536 -38.80 9.53 18.65
N PRO A 537 -39.07 8.87 17.49
CA PRO A 537 -39.82 7.64 17.48
C PRO A 537 -39.11 6.56 18.30
N VAL A 538 -39.85 5.92 19.21
CA VAL A 538 -39.35 4.83 20.04
C VAL A 538 -39.42 3.55 19.20
N TYR A 539 -38.28 3.01 18.86
CA TYR A 539 -38.16 1.67 18.27
C TYR A 539 -37.84 0.66 19.36
N ASN A 540 -38.69 -0.37 19.51
CA ASN A 540 -38.41 -1.53 20.35
C ASN A 540 -37.50 -2.49 19.55
N GLY A 541 -36.19 -2.32 19.69
CA GLY A 541 -35.18 -3.20 19.09
C GLY A 541 -33.85 -3.09 19.85
N THR A 542 -33.06 -4.15 19.84
CA THR A 542 -31.71 -4.15 20.41
C THR A 542 -30.77 -3.45 19.46
N GLU A 543 -30.11 -2.38 19.91
CA GLU A 543 -29.05 -1.72 19.12
C GLU A 543 -27.86 -2.66 18.96
N VAL A 544 -27.48 -2.95 17.72
CA VAL A 544 -26.25 -3.65 17.37
C VAL A 544 -25.28 -2.64 16.77
N PRO A 545 -24.24 -2.21 17.50
CA PRO A 545 -23.26 -1.28 16.96
C PRO A 545 -22.40 -1.98 15.90
N ALA A 546 -22.31 -1.39 14.69
CA ALA A 546 -21.38 -1.82 13.68
C ALA A 546 -19.95 -1.38 14.07
N ALA A 547 -19.01 -2.31 14.09
CA ALA A 547 -17.62 -2.05 14.47
C ALA A 547 -16.85 -1.20 13.42
N VAL A 548 -17.40 -1.03 12.20
CA VAL A 548 -16.85 -0.21 11.11
C VAL A 548 -17.99 0.28 10.23
N ASN A 549 -17.83 1.48 9.65
CA ASN A 549 -18.75 1.98 8.64
C ASN A 549 -18.76 1.05 7.42
N GLY A 550 -19.84 0.37 7.20
CA GLY A 550 -20.09 -0.50 6.06
C GLY A 550 -21.56 -0.49 5.69
N ASN A 551 -21.86 -0.82 4.44
CA ASN A 551 -23.24 -1.00 4.00
C ASN A 551 -23.80 -2.29 4.61
N VAL A 552 -24.96 -2.22 5.23
CA VAL A 552 -25.72 -3.40 5.68
C VAL A 552 -26.32 -4.08 4.44
N TRP A 553 -25.78 -5.24 4.08
CA TRP A 553 -26.24 -5.96 2.88
C TRP A 553 -27.48 -6.83 3.13
N LYS A 554 -27.63 -7.33 4.34
CA LYS A 554 -28.80 -8.14 4.72
C LYS A 554 -28.93 -8.21 6.25
N ILE A 555 -30.15 -8.08 6.75
CA ILE A 555 -30.53 -8.44 8.11
C ILE A 555 -31.33 -9.74 7.97
N LEU A 556 -30.86 -10.83 8.62
CA LEU A 556 -31.56 -12.12 8.67
C LEU A 556 -32.56 -12.11 9.80
#